data_30ef8b56041b20e549da212290c11104
#
_entry.id   30ef8b56041b20e549da212290c11104
#
_cell.length_a   1.000
_cell.length_b   1.000
_cell.length_c   1.000
_cell.angle_alpha   90.00
_cell.angle_beta   90.00
_cell.angle_gamma   90.00
#
_symmetry.space_group_name_H-M   'P 1'
#
loop_
_entity.id
_entity.type
_entity.pdbx_description
1 polymer ?
#
loop_
_entity_poly.entity_id
_entity_poly.type
_entity_poly.pdbx_seq_one_letter_code
_entity_poly.pdbx_strand_id
1 'polypeptide(L)'
;MKHHPQSKYYKDRADSLWSKLVRVDKRRCVICGKQGMPNQKGLLINGLQAHHLIGRAVLKYRYDFMNGVSLCLCCHGAMPNRRNRRAAAHGTGIVYERFCKELRIKQPEQFEWWQEHKDDRLPMAFTYQEAFEKLKDDLKRTVEWISHD
;
A
#
# COMPACT_ATOMS: atom_id res chain seq x y z
N MET A 1 -6.26 9.29 -28.67
CA MET A 1 -6.76 7.88 -28.69
C MET A 1 -7.27 7.52 -27.31
N LYS A 2 -8.49 7.00 -27.19
CA LYS A 2 -9.03 6.54 -25.90
C LYS A 2 -8.51 5.12 -25.62
N HIS A 3 -7.91 4.90 -24.45
CA HIS A 3 -7.49 3.58 -24.02
C HIS A 3 -8.67 2.74 -23.55
N HIS A 4 -8.60 1.42 -23.77
CA HIS A 4 -9.62 0.51 -23.24
C HIS A 4 -9.63 0.56 -21.70
N PRO A 5 -10.81 0.54 -21.02
CA PRO A 5 -10.92 0.66 -19.56
C PRO A 5 -10.10 -0.36 -18.77
N GLN A 6 -9.88 -1.56 -19.30
CA GLN A 6 -9.05 -2.63 -18.70
C GLN A 6 -7.62 -2.67 -19.25
N SER A 7 -7.16 -1.59 -19.91
CA SER A 7 -5.82 -1.56 -20.49
C SER A 7 -4.71 -1.45 -19.45
N LYS A 8 -3.52 -1.90 -19.85
CA LYS A 8 -2.28 -1.70 -19.08
C LYS A 8 -2.03 -0.22 -18.76
N TYR A 9 -2.43 0.69 -19.64
CA TYR A 9 -2.32 2.13 -19.44
C TYR A 9 -3.00 2.58 -18.14
N TYR A 10 -4.27 2.21 -17.92
CA TYR A 10 -4.99 2.56 -16.69
C TYR A 10 -4.50 1.77 -15.49
N LYS A 11 -4.14 0.50 -15.68
CA LYS A 11 -3.57 -0.33 -14.61
C LYS A 11 -2.30 0.29 -14.01
N ASP A 12 -1.33 0.64 -14.83
CA ASP A 12 -0.05 1.19 -14.36
C ASP A 12 -0.26 2.54 -13.65
N ARG A 13 -1.20 3.34 -14.13
CA ARG A 13 -1.57 4.62 -13.50
C ARG A 13 -2.28 4.43 -12.16
N ALA A 14 -3.22 3.50 -12.08
CA ALA A 14 -3.90 3.15 -10.84
C ALA A 14 -2.90 2.60 -9.80
N ASP A 15 -2.00 1.70 -10.19
CA ASP A 15 -0.94 1.17 -9.33
C ASP A 15 -0.05 2.30 -8.76
N SER A 16 0.32 3.27 -9.60
CA SER A 16 1.12 4.43 -9.20
C SER A 16 0.38 5.35 -8.23
N LEU A 17 -0.88 5.67 -8.51
CA LEU A 17 -1.69 6.53 -7.65
C LEU A 17 -2.00 5.89 -6.30
N TRP A 18 -2.34 4.59 -6.29
CA TRP A 18 -2.58 3.86 -5.05
C TRP A 18 -1.33 3.85 -4.16
N SER A 19 -0.16 3.54 -4.74
CA SER A 19 1.11 3.58 -4.02
C SER A 19 1.40 4.96 -3.44
N LYS A 20 1.11 6.01 -4.18
CA LYS A 20 1.30 7.39 -3.74
C LYS A 20 0.32 7.75 -2.61
N LEU A 21 -0.95 7.42 -2.76
CA LEU A 21 -1.99 7.67 -1.76
C LEU A 21 -1.64 7.01 -0.41
N VAL A 22 -1.25 5.75 -0.41
CA VAL A 22 -0.84 5.02 0.81
C VAL A 22 0.33 5.72 1.50
N ARG A 23 1.35 6.15 0.76
CA ARG A 23 2.53 6.82 1.34
C ARG A 23 2.24 8.23 1.83
N VAL A 24 1.36 8.96 1.17
CA VAL A 24 0.94 10.32 1.58
C VAL A 24 0.15 10.25 2.88
N ASP A 25 -0.75 9.30 3.03
CA ASP A 25 -1.55 9.14 4.22
C ASP A 25 -0.73 8.60 5.41
N LYS A 26 -0.02 7.50 5.21
CA LYS A 26 0.66 6.79 6.31
C LYS A 26 1.97 7.45 6.76
N ARG A 27 2.68 8.16 5.90
CA ARG A 27 3.87 8.99 6.16
C ARG A 27 5.04 8.34 6.93
N ARG A 28 4.83 7.18 7.57
CA ARG A 28 5.80 6.49 8.38
C ARG A 28 5.81 4.99 8.10
N CYS A 29 6.97 4.38 8.23
CA CYS A 29 7.08 2.92 8.23
C CYS A 29 6.33 2.34 9.43
N VAL A 30 5.38 1.45 9.19
CA VAL A 30 4.61 0.83 10.28
C VAL A 30 5.48 -0.02 11.21
N ILE A 31 6.58 -0.62 10.71
CA ILE A 31 7.47 -1.45 11.52
C ILE A 31 8.39 -0.61 12.41
N CYS A 32 9.21 0.25 11.82
CA CYS A 32 10.26 0.96 12.55
C CYS A 32 9.95 2.43 12.86
N GLY A 33 8.83 2.96 12.36
CA GLY A 33 8.42 4.34 12.56
C GLY A 33 9.20 5.38 11.74
N LYS A 34 10.16 4.95 10.89
CA LYS A 34 10.93 5.88 10.05
C LYS A 34 10.00 6.73 9.22
N GLN A 35 10.15 8.04 9.33
CA GLN A 35 9.35 9.01 8.58
C GLN A 35 9.84 9.08 7.13
N GLY A 36 8.89 9.23 6.20
CA GLY A 36 9.20 9.58 4.82
C GLY A 36 9.86 10.95 4.74
N MET A 37 10.63 11.19 3.68
CA MET A 37 11.22 12.49 3.39
C MET A 37 10.32 13.29 2.44
N PRO A 38 10.34 14.62 2.50
CA PRO A 38 9.56 15.45 1.59
C PRO A 38 9.97 15.23 0.12
N ASN A 39 8.98 15.17 -0.75
CA ASN A 39 9.19 15.29 -2.19
C ASN A 39 9.21 16.78 -2.60
N GLN A 40 9.28 17.05 -3.91
CA GLN A 40 9.26 18.43 -4.45
C GLN A 40 8.01 19.25 -4.07
N LYS A 41 6.92 18.58 -3.70
CA LYS A 41 5.66 19.21 -3.24
C LYS A 41 5.53 19.27 -1.72
N GLY A 42 6.59 18.93 -0.97
CA GLY A 42 6.57 18.89 0.50
C GLY A 42 5.86 17.68 1.12
N LEU A 43 5.42 16.70 0.33
CA LEU A 43 4.76 15.51 0.84
C LEU A 43 5.80 14.49 1.32
N LEU A 44 5.61 13.93 2.52
CA LEU A 44 6.54 12.98 3.16
C LEU A 44 6.38 11.56 2.58
N ILE A 45 6.80 11.34 1.34
CA ILE A 45 6.64 10.06 0.64
C ILE A 45 7.94 9.41 0.16
N ASN A 46 9.05 10.16 0.05
CA ASN A 46 10.33 9.59 -0.36
C ASN A 46 10.89 8.70 0.74
N GLY A 47 11.53 7.61 0.34
CA GLY A 47 12.08 6.61 1.28
C GLY A 47 11.04 5.64 1.85
N LEU A 48 9.78 5.76 1.45
CA LEU A 48 8.70 4.84 1.77
C LEU A 48 8.24 4.09 0.52
N GLN A 49 7.77 2.86 0.73
CA GLN A 49 7.11 2.03 -0.28
C GLN A 49 5.74 1.60 0.23
N ALA A 50 4.76 1.55 -0.67
CA ALA A 50 3.45 0.98 -0.37
C ALA A 50 3.53 -0.55 -0.45
N HIS A 51 3.01 -1.21 0.58
CA HIS A 51 2.95 -2.67 0.68
C HIS A 51 1.50 -3.12 0.77
N HIS A 52 1.14 -4.13 -0.04
CA HIS A 52 -0.18 -4.74 -0.01
C HIS A 52 -0.25 -5.78 1.12
N LEU A 53 -1.23 -5.68 2.01
CA LEU A 53 -1.53 -6.69 3.03
C LEU A 53 -2.04 -7.98 2.39
N ILE A 54 -2.99 -7.84 1.47
CA ILE A 54 -3.49 -8.91 0.60
C ILE A 54 -2.83 -8.73 -0.76
N GLY A 55 -2.17 -9.77 -1.26
CA GLY A 55 -1.38 -9.70 -2.48
C GLY A 55 -2.16 -9.18 -3.69
N ARG A 56 -1.46 -8.53 -4.61
CA ARG A 56 -2.02 -7.90 -5.83
C ARG A 56 -2.80 -8.85 -6.74
N ALA A 57 -2.66 -10.16 -6.55
CA ALA A 57 -3.42 -11.18 -7.29
C ALA A 57 -4.90 -11.23 -6.88
N VAL A 58 -5.25 -10.78 -5.69
CA VAL A 58 -6.65 -10.62 -5.26
C VAL A 58 -7.14 -9.27 -5.76
N LEU A 59 -7.71 -9.27 -6.95
CA LEU A 59 -8.01 -8.04 -7.70
C LEU A 59 -9.02 -7.14 -7.01
N LYS A 60 -9.98 -7.69 -6.26
CA LYS A 60 -10.97 -6.92 -5.52
C LYS A 60 -10.33 -5.90 -4.58
N TYR A 61 -9.26 -6.27 -3.88
CA TYR A 61 -8.61 -5.42 -2.89
C TYR A 61 -7.36 -4.70 -3.39
N ARG A 62 -7.01 -4.88 -4.68
CA ARG A 62 -5.78 -4.32 -5.25
C ARG A 62 -5.60 -2.84 -5.00
N TYR A 63 -6.69 -2.08 -5.08
CA TYR A 63 -6.69 -0.63 -4.91
C TYR A 63 -7.44 -0.16 -3.67
N ASP A 64 -7.80 -1.08 -2.79
CA ASP A 64 -8.40 -0.75 -1.51
C ASP A 64 -7.37 -0.03 -0.63
N PHE A 65 -7.78 1.08 -0.03
CA PHE A 65 -6.93 1.85 0.87
C PHE A 65 -6.57 1.06 2.13
N MET A 66 -7.52 0.28 2.66
CA MET A 66 -7.28 -0.61 3.82
C MET A 66 -6.26 -1.71 3.52
N ASN A 67 -6.03 -2.02 2.24
CA ASN A 67 -5.04 -3.01 1.81
C ASN A 67 -3.60 -2.46 1.76
N GLY A 68 -3.39 -1.19 2.09
CA GLY A 68 -2.10 -0.53 1.92
C GLY A 68 -1.46 -0.08 3.22
N VAL A 69 -0.19 -0.41 3.41
CA VAL A 69 0.66 0.13 4.49
C VAL A 69 1.96 0.68 3.93
N SER A 70 2.53 1.67 4.61
CA SER A 70 3.84 2.22 4.25
C SER A 70 4.96 1.51 5.00
N LEU A 71 5.99 1.11 4.27
CA LEU A 71 7.23 0.53 4.80
C LEU A 71 8.42 1.31 4.25
N CYS A 72 9.46 1.50 5.07
CA CYS A 72 10.73 2.00 4.55
C CYS A 72 11.43 0.91 3.70
N LEU A 73 12.40 1.32 2.88
CA LEU A 73 13.11 0.41 1.98
C LEU A 73 13.71 -0.81 2.70
N CYS A 74 14.32 -0.58 3.87
CA CYS A 74 14.92 -1.65 4.66
C CYS A 74 13.88 -2.65 5.18
N CYS A 75 12.80 -2.17 5.79
CA CYS A 75 11.76 -3.04 6.33
C CYS A 75 11.00 -3.76 5.22
N HIS A 76 10.69 -3.09 4.10
CA HIS A 76 10.03 -3.71 2.96
C HIS A 76 10.91 -4.80 2.30
N GLY A 77 12.20 -4.53 2.13
CA GLY A 77 13.16 -5.49 1.59
C GLY A 77 13.36 -6.73 2.48
N ALA A 78 13.17 -6.59 3.78
CA ALA A 78 13.26 -7.69 4.75
C ALA A 78 11.96 -8.50 4.88
N MET A 79 10.84 -8.03 4.34
CA MET A 79 9.58 -8.78 4.34
C MET A 79 9.66 -10.02 3.47
N PRO A 80 9.02 -11.14 3.88
CA PRO A 80 8.97 -12.36 3.07
C PRO A 80 8.33 -12.11 1.71
N ASN A 81 9.00 -12.52 0.64
CA ASN A 81 8.47 -12.49 -0.73
C ASN A 81 8.91 -13.73 -1.51
N ARG A 82 8.47 -13.88 -2.77
CA ARG A 82 8.82 -15.05 -3.59
C ARG A 82 10.33 -15.22 -3.80
N ARG A 83 11.08 -14.13 -3.84
CA ARG A 83 12.52 -14.13 -4.12
C ARG A 83 13.36 -14.43 -2.87
N ASN A 84 12.88 -14.00 -1.70
CA ASN A 84 13.60 -14.13 -0.43
C ASN A 84 12.96 -15.10 0.57
N ARG A 85 12.12 -16.06 0.12
CA ARG A 85 11.50 -17.10 0.98
C ARG A 85 12.54 -17.89 1.79
N ARG A 86 13.73 -18.12 1.24
CA ARG A 86 14.84 -18.77 1.98
C ARG A 86 15.40 -17.87 3.06
N ALA A 87 15.46 -16.56 2.82
CA ALA A 87 15.84 -15.59 3.85
C ALA A 87 14.79 -15.51 4.97
N ALA A 88 13.50 -15.69 4.64
CA ALA A 88 12.42 -15.81 5.63
C ALA A 88 12.65 -17.00 6.60
N ALA A 89 13.16 -18.12 6.09
CA ALA A 89 13.49 -19.29 6.92
C ALA A 89 14.73 -19.08 7.83
N HIS A 90 15.57 -18.07 7.54
CA HIS A 90 16.83 -17.80 8.26
C HIS A 90 16.83 -16.50 9.09
N GLY A 91 15.65 -15.89 9.35
CA GLY A 91 15.59 -14.71 10.22
C GLY A 91 14.56 -13.65 9.85
N THR A 92 13.97 -13.70 8.67
CA THR A 92 12.90 -12.76 8.26
C THR A 92 11.54 -13.08 8.87
N GLY A 93 11.35 -14.24 9.48
CA GLY A 93 10.17 -14.55 10.31
C GLY A 93 10.01 -13.54 11.45
N ILE A 94 11.11 -13.11 12.05
CA ILE A 94 11.14 -12.09 13.12
C ILE A 94 10.62 -10.74 12.59
N VAL A 95 10.99 -10.34 11.37
CA VAL A 95 10.52 -9.10 10.76
C VAL A 95 9.02 -9.17 10.47
N TYR A 96 8.53 -10.31 9.99
CA TYR A 96 7.09 -10.49 9.73
C TYR A 96 6.28 -10.50 11.04
N GLU A 97 6.75 -11.18 12.06
CA GLU A 97 6.12 -11.16 13.41
C GLU A 97 6.08 -9.74 13.98
N ARG A 98 7.19 -9.02 13.87
CA ARG A 98 7.25 -7.61 14.26
C ARG A 98 6.28 -6.76 13.45
N PHE A 99 6.19 -6.98 12.14
CA PHE A 99 5.22 -6.31 11.27
C PHE A 99 3.78 -6.51 11.76
N CYS A 100 3.36 -7.75 12.01
CA CYS A 100 2.03 -8.06 12.51
C CYS A 100 1.75 -7.37 13.86
N LYS A 101 2.72 -7.42 14.78
CA LYS A 101 2.62 -6.76 16.09
C LYS A 101 2.46 -5.25 15.96
N GLU A 102 3.33 -4.61 15.20
CA GLU A 102 3.31 -3.15 15.03
C GLU A 102 2.06 -2.66 14.29
N LEU A 103 1.63 -3.40 13.27
CA LEU A 103 0.38 -3.09 12.55
C LEU A 103 -0.83 -3.17 13.50
N ARG A 104 -0.91 -4.23 14.30
CA ARG A 104 -2.00 -4.40 15.28
C ARG A 104 -2.03 -3.27 16.31
N ILE A 105 -0.87 -2.79 16.77
CA ILE A 105 -0.77 -1.72 17.76
C ILE A 105 -1.08 -0.35 17.13
N LYS A 106 -0.49 -0.05 15.97
CA LYS A 106 -0.54 1.28 15.37
C LYS A 106 -1.76 1.52 14.50
N GLN A 107 -2.30 0.47 13.90
CA GLN A 107 -3.41 0.52 12.96
C GLN A 107 -4.37 -0.66 13.20
N PRO A 108 -5.03 -0.74 14.37
CA PRO A 108 -5.82 -1.89 14.77
C PRO A 108 -6.97 -2.20 13.81
N GLU A 109 -7.71 -1.18 13.35
CA GLU A 109 -8.82 -1.35 12.39
C GLU A 109 -8.34 -1.98 11.07
N GLN A 110 -7.18 -1.55 10.57
CA GLN A 110 -6.59 -2.08 9.36
C GLN A 110 -6.10 -3.52 9.56
N PHE A 111 -5.57 -3.84 10.74
CA PHE A 111 -5.18 -5.20 11.10
C PHE A 111 -6.39 -6.14 11.13
N GLU A 112 -7.50 -5.72 11.77
CA GLU A 112 -8.75 -6.48 11.82
C GLU A 112 -9.32 -6.71 10.42
N TRP A 113 -9.42 -5.65 9.61
CA TRP A 113 -9.83 -5.74 8.21
C TRP A 113 -8.98 -6.77 7.45
N TRP A 114 -7.66 -6.75 7.62
CA TRP A 114 -6.77 -7.73 6.99
C TRP A 114 -7.05 -9.16 7.45
N GLN A 115 -7.24 -9.39 8.75
CA GLN A 115 -7.55 -10.73 9.26
C GLN A 115 -8.87 -11.27 8.70
N GLU A 116 -9.86 -10.42 8.53
CA GLU A 116 -11.17 -10.81 7.95
C GLU A 116 -11.08 -11.17 6.48
N HIS A 117 -10.22 -10.51 5.71
CA HIS A 117 -10.20 -10.60 4.24
C HIS A 117 -8.99 -11.33 3.65
N LYS A 118 -7.99 -11.70 4.44
CA LYS A 118 -6.71 -12.26 3.96
C LYS A 118 -6.85 -13.55 3.14
N ASP A 119 -7.91 -14.30 3.35
CA ASP A 119 -8.18 -15.56 2.66
C ASP A 119 -9.18 -15.41 1.50
N ASP A 120 -9.71 -14.22 1.27
CA ASP A 120 -10.60 -13.95 0.16
C ASP A 120 -9.89 -14.12 -1.19
N ARG A 121 -10.64 -14.60 -2.18
CA ARG A 121 -10.18 -14.79 -3.57
C ARG A 121 -11.21 -14.24 -4.55
N LEU A 122 -11.55 -12.96 -4.36
CA LEU A 122 -12.63 -12.31 -5.07
C LEU A 122 -12.12 -11.58 -6.34
N PRO A 123 -12.91 -11.63 -7.44
CA PRO A 123 -12.57 -10.92 -8.67
C PRO A 123 -12.71 -9.42 -8.47
N MET A 124 -12.11 -8.66 -9.39
CA MET A 124 -12.28 -7.22 -9.45
C MET A 124 -13.72 -6.87 -9.86
N ALA A 125 -14.35 -5.98 -9.08
CA ALA A 125 -15.73 -5.52 -9.32
C ALA A 125 -15.78 -4.18 -10.10
N PHE A 126 -14.65 -3.68 -10.61
CA PHE A 126 -14.49 -2.40 -11.29
C PHE A 126 -13.43 -2.52 -12.39
N THR A 127 -13.38 -1.54 -13.28
CA THR A 127 -12.33 -1.44 -14.30
C THR A 127 -11.08 -0.72 -13.76
N TYR A 128 -9.94 -0.91 -14.43
CA TYR A 128 -8.73 -0.14 -14.09
C TYR A 128 -8.92 1.36 -14.30
N GLN A 129 -9.75 1.76 -15.27
CA GLN A 129 -10.10 3.17 -15.47
C GLN A 129 -10.87 3.73 -14.27
N GLU A 130 -11.92 3.04 -13.80
CA GLU A 130 -12.69 3.45 -12.62
C GLU A 130 -11.80 3.54 -11.37
N ALA A 131 -10.91 2.56 -11.16
CA ALA A 131 -9.93 2.61 -10.09
C ALA A 131 -9.00 3.82 -10.21
N PHE A 132 -8.50 4.12 -11.40
CA PHE A 132 -7.63 5.28 -11.65
C PHE A 132 -8.34 6.60 -11.34
N GLU A 133 -9.57 6.80 -11.83
CA GLU A 133 -10.33 8.03 -11.59
C GLU A 133 -10.64 8.21 -10.10
N LYS A 134 -11.10 7.16 -9.43
CA LYS A 134 -11.34 7.19 -7.97
C LYS A 134 -10.08 7.56 -7.18
N LEU A 135 -8.97 6.89 -7.45
CA LEU A 135 -7.70 7.14 -6.75
C LEU A 135 -7.16 8.55 -6.99
N LYS A 136 -7.39 9.11 -8.17
CA LYS A 136 -7.03 10.48 -8.49
C LYS A 136 -7.80 11.48 -7.62
N ASP A 137 -9.09 11.26 -7.43
CA ASP A 137 -9.93 12.10 -6.57
C ASP A 137 -9.60 11.92 -5.10
N ASP A 138 -9.36 10.69 -4.65
CA ASP A 138 -8.96 10.38 -3.28
C ASP A 138 -7.60 11.04 -2.93
N LEU A 139 -6.63 10.98 -3.83
CA LEU A 139 -5.33 11.61 -3.63
C LEU A 139 -5.45 13.13 -3.55
N LYS A 140 -6.25 13.75 -4.42
CA LYS A 140 -6.50 15.19 -4.40
C LYS A 140 -7.08 15.62 -3.05
N ARG A 141 -8.11 14.96 -2.56
CA ARG A 141 -8.74 15.24 -1.26
C ARG A 141 -7.75 15.07 -0.09
N THR A 142 -6.93 14.01 -0.11
CA THR A 142 -5.94 13.76 0.93
C THR A 142 -4.86 14.85 0.97
N VAL A 143 -4.39 15.29 -0.20
CA VAL A 143 -3.40 16.37 -0.30
C VAL A 143 -3.97 17.71 0.16
N GLU A 144 -5.21 18.03 -0.22
CA GLU A 144 -5.90 19.24 0.23
C GLU A 144 -6.06 19.25 1.76
N TRP A 145 -6.50 18.15 2.35
CA TRP A 145 -6.63 18.02 3.81
C TRP A 145 -5.30 18.26 4.54
N ILE A 146 -4.22 17.64 4.09
CA ILE A 146 -2.87 17.78 4.67
C ILE A 146 -2.33 19.21 4.56
N SER A 147 -2.73 19.96 3.54
CA SER A 147 -2.26 21.34 3.30
C SER A 147 -2.97 22.36 4.20
N HIS A 148 -4.04 21.99 4.88
CA HIS A 148 -4.81 22.84 5.78
C HIS A 148 -4.55 22.59 7.27
N ASP A 149 -3.81 21.52 7.61
CA ASP A 149 -3.32 21.22 8.96
C ASP A 149 -1.90 21.78 9.17
#